data_d133759fe98fc9144cbac04e347224e4
#
_entry.id   d133759fe98fc9144cbac04e347224e4
#
_cell.length_a   1.000
_cell.length_b   1.000
_cell.length_c   1.000
_cell.angle_alpha   90.00
_cell.angle_beta   90.00
_cell.angle_gamma   90.00
#
_symmetry.space_group_name_H-M   'P 1'
#
loop_
_entity.id
_entity.type
_entity.pdbx_description
1 polymer ?
#
loop_
_entity_poly.entity_id
_entity_poly.type
_entity_poly.pdbx_seq_one_letter_code
_entity_poly.pdbx_strand_id
1 'polypeptide(L)'
;MVNQPAWEGHKLRYLVSHGYEIGNHTLWHANLAKYPEATVRAQLADAQAWIRRQVPDYRIRALALPYGAYPSDVRWLLRGSAKGTTYRHDAVLKVGGGAAPSPFSRAFDPVRLPRIQAIERELAHWLGYFDRNPGGAVRERRRPGHGDGPGGAP
;
A
#
# COMPACT_ATOMS: atom_id res chain seq x y z
N MET A 1 19.91 -5.52 10.33
CA MET A 1 18.66 -5.98 10.99
C MET A 1 18.99 -7.30 11.65
N VAL A 2 18.82 -7.43 12.96
CA VAL A 2 19.11 -8.70 13.66
C VAL A 2 18.02 -9.69 13.26
N ASN A 3 18.41 -10.77 12.58
CA ASN A 3 17.48 -11.84 12.24
C ASN A 3 17.12 -12.60 13.50
N GLN A 4 15.84 -12.67 13.84
CA GLN A 4 15.31 -13.37 15.02
C GLN A 4 14.19 -14.33 14.59
N PRO A 5 14.49 -15.41 13.89
CA PRO A 5 13.48 -16.29 13.31
C PRO A 5 12.54 -16.90 14.35
N ALA A 6 13.01 -17.18 15.55
CA ALA A 6 12.17 -17.69 16.64
C ALA A 6 11.06 -16.72 17.09
N TRP A 7 11.21 -15.44 16.81
CA TRP A 7 10.26 -14.40 17.21
C TRP A 7 9.40 -13.85 16.05
N GLU A 8 9.62 -14.30 14.83
CA GLU A 8 8.94 -13.74 13.66
C GLU A 8 7.41 -13.84 13.79
N GLY A 9 6.89 -15.02 14.08
CA GLY A 9 5.45 -15.21 14.25
C GLY A 9 4.89 -14.44 15.44
N HIS A 10 5.62 -14.34 16.55
CA HIS A 10 5.21 -13.53 17.69
C HIS A 10 5.08 -12.05 17.32
N LYS A 11 6.10 -11.49 16.64
CA LYS A 11 6.09 -10.09 16.21
C LYS A 11 4.95 -9.78 15.25
N LEU A 12 4.68 -10.66 14.28
CA LEU A 12 3.59 -10.46 13.32
C LEU A 12 2.23 -10.50 14.02
N ARG A 13 1.99 -11.47 14.91
CA ARG A 13 0.75 -11.53 15.69
C ARG A 13 0.59 -10.31 16.58
N TYR A 14 1.66 -9.86 17.25
CA TYR A 14 1.65 -8.66 18.06
C TYR A 14 1.24 -7.42 17.24
N LEU A 15 1.87 -7.22 16.08
CA LEU A 15 1.53 -6.09 15.21
C LEU A 15 0.05 -6.13 14.80
N VAL A 16 -0.44 -7.27 14.34
CA VAL A 16 -1.84 -7.41 13.92
C VAL A 16 -2.81 -7.19 15.09
N SER A 17 -2.53 -7.73 16.28
CA SER A 17 -3.39 -7.55 17.45
C SER A 17 -3.44 -6.10 17.96
N HIS A 18 -2.46 -5.28 17.58
CA HIS A 18 -2.41 -3.85 17.90
C HIS A 18 -2.87 -2.96 16.74
N GLY A 19 -3.52 -3.53 15.72
CA GLY A 19 -4.10 -2.78 14.62
C GLY A 19 -3.10 -2.31 13.54
N TYR A 20 -1.86 -2.81 13.55
CA TYR A 20 -0.91 -2.51 12.48
C TYR A 20 -1.22 -3.34 11.24
N GLU A 21 -1.07 -2.72 10.07
CA GLU A 21 -1.16 -3.41 8.79
C GLU A 21 0.20 -3.99 8.38
N ILE A 22 0.18 -5.26 7.93
CA ILE A 22 1.35 -5.91 7.36
C ILE A 22 1.21 -5.91 5.84
N GLY A 23 2.15 -5.27 5.17
CA GLY A 23 2.23 -5.22 3.71
C GLY A 23 3.12 -6.32 3.12
N ASN A 24 2.94 -6.58 1.83
CA ASN A 24 3.84 -7.40 1.03
C ASN A 24 5.07 -6.60 0.62
N HIS A 25 6.24 -7.22 0.66
CA HIS A 25 7.48 -6.62 0.15
C HIS A 25 8.30 -7.64 -0.66
N THR A 26 7.61 -8.59 -1.31
CA THR A 26 8.14 -9.81 -1.92
C THR A 26 8.77 -10.76 -0.88
N LEU A 27 9.04 -12.00 -1.28
CA LEU A 27 9.61 -12.98 -0.34
C LEU A 27 11.09 -12.69 -0.04
N TRP A 28 11.89 -12.33 -1.05
CA TRP A 28 13.34 -12.08 -0.88
C TRP A 28 13.81 -10.71 -1.36
N HIS A 29 12.96 -9.69 -1.31
CA HIS A 29 13.30 -8.33 -1.77
C HIS A 29 13.65 -8.26 -3.26
N ALA A 30 12.90 -9.01 -4.10
CA ALA A 30 13.17 -9.13 -5.53
C ALA A 30 12.94 -7.83 -6.30
N ASN A 31 13.85 -7.48 -7.21
CA ASN A 31 13.60 -6.43 -8.20
C ASN A 31 12.68 -6.97 -9.29
N LEU A 32 11.38 -6.68 -9.17
CA LEU A 32 10.34 -7.29 -10.02
C LEU A 32 10.44 -6.90 -11.50
N ALA A 33 11.15 -5.80 -11.84
CA ALA A 33 11.40 -5.42 -13.23
C ALA A 33 12.29 -6.42 -14.00
N LYS A 34 13.03 -7.27 -13.29
CA LYS A 34 14.00 -8.20 -13.88
C LYS A 34 13.46 -9.61 -14.08
N TYR A 35 12.20 -9.87 -13.68
CA TYR A 35 11.68 -11.23 -13.65
C TYR A 35 10.44 -11.41 -14.51
N PRO A 36 10.25 -12.62 -15.09
CA PRO A 36 9.04 -12.98 -15.82
C PRO A 36 7.84 -13.12 -14.87
N GLU A 37 6.65 -13.11 -15.44
CA GLU A 37 5.38 -13.19 -14.74
C GLU A 37 5.33 -14.28 -13.67
N ALA A 38 5.75 -15.50 -14.02
CA ALA A 38 5.71 -16.64 -13.09
C ALA A 38 6.51 -16.38 -11.81
N THR A 39 7.69 -15.77 -11.94
CA THR A 39 8.52 -15.42 -10.79
C THR A 39 7.92 -14.27 -9.99
N VAL A 40 7.39 -13.24 -10.65
CA VAL A 40 6.71 -12.13 -9.97
C VAL A 40 5.54 -12.66 -9.14
N ARG A 41 4.67 -13.48 -9.75
CA ARG A 41 3.53 -14.08 -9.05
C ARG A 41 3.97 -14.97 -7.88
N ALA A 42 5.03 -15.77 -8.05
CA ALA A 42 5.56 -16.60 -6.98
C ALA A 42 6.06 -15.75 -5.80
N GLN A 43 6.81 -14.67 -6.06
CA GLN A 43 7.30 -13.77 -5.03
C GLN A 43 6.18 -13.19 -4.16
N LEU A 44 5.09 -12.80 -4.77
CA LEU A 44 3.95 -12.17 -4.08
C LEU A 44 3.09 -13.22 -3.35
N ALA A 45 2.85 -14.36 -3.96
CA ALA A 45 2.09 -15.46 -3.37
C ALA A 45 2.84 -16.13 -2.22
N ASP A 46 4.14 -16.39 -2.37
CA ASP A 46 4.96 -17.01 -1.32
C ASP A 46 5.06 -16.10 -0.09
N ALA A 47 5.16 -14.77 -0.27
CA ALA A 47 5.10 -13.81 0.84
C ALA A 47 3.74 -13.83 1.56
N GLN A 48 2.63 -13.90 0.81
CA GLN A 48 1.29 -14.06 1.39
C GLN A 48 1.16 -15.38 2.16
N ALA A 49 1.65 -16.48 1.61
CA ALA A 49 1.64 -17.79 2.26
C ALA A 49 2.47 -17.78 3.54
N TRP A 50 3.64 -17.12 3.51
CA TRP A 50 4.51 -17.04 4.68
C TRP A 50 3.84 -16.28 5.84
N ILE A 51 3.21 -15.13 5.55
CA ILE A 51 2.49 -14.36 6.57
C ILE A 51 1.29 -15.16 7.11
N ARG A 52 0.52 -15.84 6.27
CA ARG A 52 -0.62 -16.66 6.71
C ARG A 52 -0.23 -17.84 7.60
N ARG A 53 0.97 -18.38 7.45
CA ARG A 53 1.46 -19.40 8.39
C ARG A 53 1.64 -18.84 9.81
N GLN A 54 1.94 -17.55 9.95
CA GLN A 54 2.14 -16.90 11.24
C GLN A 54 0.85 -16.27 11.79
N VAL A 55 0.01 -15.74 10.91
CA VAL A 55 -1.26 -15.11 11.23
C VAL A 55 -2.30 -15.69 10.27
N PRO A 56 -2.99 -16.78 10.64
CA PRO A 56 -4.03 -17.40 9.82
C PRO A 56 -5.09 -16.36 9.41
N ASP A 57 -5.65 -16.53 8.21
CA ASP A 57 -6.69 -15.66 7.61
C ASP A 57 -6.29 -14.21 7.37
N TYR A 58 -5.05 -13.82 7.69
CA TYR A 58 -4.58 -12.46 7.40
C TYR A 58 -4.51 -12.22 5.89
N ARG A 59 -5.14 -11.13 5.47
CA ARG A 59 -5.10 -10.68 4.07
C ARG A 59 -4.22 -9.46 3.95
N ILE A 60 -3.12 -9.62 3.23
CA ILE A 60 -2.28 -8.49 2.82
C ILE A 60 -3.05 -7.65 1.80
N ARG A 61 -3.10 -6.33 2.03
CA ARG A 61 -3.79 -5.37 1.16
C ARG A 61 -2.84 -4.41 0.45
N ALA A 62 -1.68 -4.15 1.02
CA ALA A 62 -0.69 -3.24 0.46
C ALA A 62 0.56 -3.97 0.01
N LEU A 63 1.15 -3.52 -1.11
CA LEU A 63 2.44 -3.97 -1.62
C LEU A 63 3.39 -2.79 -1.68
N ALA A 64 4.52 -2.88 -0.99
CA ALA A 64 5.64 -1.96 -1.18
C ALA A 64 6.64 -2.59 -2.17
N LEU A 65 6.95 -1.90 -3.25
CA LEU A 65 7.88 -2.42 -4.25
C LEU A 65 9.32 -2.33 -3.79
N PRO A 66 10.10 -3.43 -3.77
CA PRO A 66 11.54 -3.37 -3.65
C PRO A 66 12.13 -2.48 -4.76
N TYR A 67 13.03 -1.58 -4.40
CA TYR A 67 13.66 -0.61 -5.32
C TYR A 67 12.68 0.32 -6.05
N GLY A 68 11.39 0.28 -5.75
CA GLY A 68 10.35 0.96 -6.54
C GLY A 68 10.19 0.40 -7.96
N ALA A 69 10.70 -0.80 -8.22
CA ALA A 69 10.79 -1.39 -9.56
C ALA A 69 9.51 -2.16 -9.92
N TYR A 70 8.84 -1.70 -10.97
CA TYR A 70 7.63 -2.33 -11.51
C TYR A 70 7.98 -3.45 -12.48
N PRO A 71 7.22 -4.55 -12.50
CA PRO A 71 7.31 -5.55 -13.58
C PRO A 71 6.77 -4.97 -14.89
N SER A 72 6.98 -5.68 -15.98
CA SER A 72 6.49 -5.29 -17.33
C SER A 72 4.97 -5.12 -17.39
N ASP A 73 4.21 -5.88 -16.60
CA ASP A 73 2.77 -5.73 -16.48
C ASP A 73 2.38 -5.48 -15.01
N VAL A 74 1.89 -4.26 -14.75
CA VAL A 74 1.46 -3.83 -13.42
C VAL A 74 0.27 -4.62 -12.87
N ARG A 75 -0.53 -5.25 -13.72
CA ARG A 75 -1.68 -6.06 -13.31
C ARG A 75 -1.27 -7.27 -12.48
N TRP A 76 -0.05 -7.79 -12.68
CA TRP A 76 0.47 -8.88 -11.87
C TRP A 76 0.67 -8.51 -10.39
N LEU A 77 0.81 -7.21 -10.10
CA LEU A 77 0.94 -6.73 -8.72
C LEU A 77 -0.39 -6.74 -7.97
N LEU A 78 -1.51 -6.57 -8.68
CA LEU A 78 -2.81 -6.36 -8.06
C LEU A 78 -3.46 -7.66 -7.60
N ARG A 79 -3.38 -8.70 -8.41
CA ARG A 79 -3.96 -10.01 -8.10
C ARG A 79 -3.30 -11.12 -8.89
N GLY A 80 -3.25 -12.27 -8.27
CA GLY A 80 -2.71 -13.45 -8.91
C GLY A 80 -2.66 -14.64 -7.98
N SER A 81 -2.07 -15.71 -8.48
CA SER A 81 -1.82 -16.91 -7.71
C SER A 81 -0.54 -17.59 -8.16
N ALA A 82 0.09 -18.29 -7.23
CA ALA A 82 1.15 -19.26 -7.52
C ALA A 82 1.15 -20.32 -6.43
N LYS A 83 1.49 -21.57 -6.77
CA LYS A 83 1.61 -22.68 -5.83
C LYS A 83 0.39 -22.83 -4.90
N GLY A 84 -0.82 -22.65 -5.42
CA GLY A 84 -2.06 -22.76 -4.64
C GLY A 84 -2.38 -21.57 -3.73
N THR A 85 -1.52 -20.57 -3.65
CA THR A 85 -1.75 -19.35 -2.86
C THR A 85 -2.19 -18.20 -3.75
N THR A 86 -3.31 -17.57 -3.41
CA THR A 86 -3.80 -16.35 -4.05
C THR A 86 -3.36 -15.11 -3.27
N TYR A 87 -3.12 -14.02 -3.98
CA TYR A 87 -2.89 -12.70 -3.40
C TYR A 87 -3.74 -11.65 -4.10
N ARG A 88 -4.03 -10.58 -3.39
CA ARG A 88 -4.68 -9.38 -3.92
C ARG A 88 -4.20 -8.15 -3.14
N HIS A 89 -3.69 -7.16 -3.86
CA HIS A 89 -3.32 -5.87 -3.28
C HIS A 89 -4.28 -4.79 -3.75
N ASP A 90 -4.69 -3.94 -2.84
CA ASP A 90 -5.57 -2.79 -3.10
C ASP A 90 -4.70 -1.53 -3.36
N ALA A 91 -3.43 -1.53 -2.89
CA ALA A 91 -2.49 -0.43 -3.06
C ALA A 91 -1.07 -0.93 -3.34
N VAL A 92 -0.35 -0.19 -4.20
CA VAL A 92 1.07 -0.43 -4.52
C VAL A 92 1.87 0.85 -4.26
N LEU A 93 2.86 0.75 -3.37
CA LEU A 93 3.70 1.85 -2.96
C LEU A 93 5.07 1.76 -3.65
N LYS A 94 5.47 2.84 -4.30
CA LYS A 94 6.82 2.97 -4.88
C LYS A 94 7.81 3.54 -3.87
N VAL A 95 9.09 3.58 -4.21
CA VAL A 95 10.12 4.23 -3.40
C VAL A 95 10.15 5.73 -3.70
N GLY A 96 10.12 6.56 -2.66
CA GLY A 96 10.22 8.02 -2.77
C GLY A 96 9.03 8.65 -3.52
N GLY A 97 9.24 9.88 -4.00
CA GLY A 97 8.27 10.63 -4.79
C GLY A 97 7.40 11.58 -3.96
N GLY A 98 7.66 11.71 -2.67
CA GLY A 98 7.00 12.67 -1.79
C GLY A 98 5.62 12.24 -1.30
N ALA A 99 4.76 13.22 -1.00
CA ALA A 99 3.41 12.97 -0.53
C ALA A 99 2.51 12.42 -1.65
N ALA A 100 1.67 11.46 -1.31
CA ALA A 100 0.66 10.95 -2.23
C ALA A 100 -0.44 12.00 -2.45
N PRO A 101 -1.02 12.08 -3.67
CA PRO A 101 -2.23 12.86 -3.89
C PRO A 101 -3.37 12.37 -2.98
N SER A 102 -4.28 13.28 -2.64
CA SER A 102 -5.51 12.91 -1.91
C SER A 102 -6.28 11.81 -2.66
N PRO A 103 -6.86 10.82 -1.96
CA PRO A 103 -7.72 9.80 -2.58
C PRO A 103 -8.90 10.37 -3.39
N PHE A 104 -9.28 11.61 -3.14
CA PHE A 104 -10.33 12.32 -3.88
C PHE A 104 -9.80 13.09 -5.10
N SER A 105 -8.51 13.13 -5.31
CA SER A 105 -7.88 13.77 -6.46
C SER A 105 -7.96 12.87 -7.70
N ARG A 106 -8.13 13.50 -8.89
CA ARG A 106 -8.01 12.77 -10.16
C ARG A 106 -6.58 12.25 -10.42
N ALA A 107 -5.58 12.79 -9.74
CA ALA A 107 -4.20 12.34 -9.81
C ALA A 107 -3.91 11.14 -8.89
N PHE A 108 -4.88 10.69 -8.11
CA PHE A 108 -4.69 9.54 -7.23
C PHE A 108 -4.65 8.25 -8.04
N ASP A 109 -3.52 7.56 -7.94
CA ASP A 109 -3.32 6.24 -8.54
C ASP A 109 -2.92 5.24 -7.43
N PRO A 110 -3.82 4.35 -7.00
CA PRO A 110 -3.53 3.40 -5.93
C PRO A 110 -2.42 2.41 -6.29
N VAL A 111 -2.08 2.29 -7.57
CA VAL A 111 -1.02 1.39 -8.06
C VAL A 111 0.34 2.07 -8.14
N ARG A 112 0.41 3.38 -7.92
CA ARG A 112 1.65 4.18 -7.99
C ARG A 112 1.76 5.17 -6.85
N LEU A 113 1.40 4.76 -5.63
CA LEU A 113 1.46 5.62 -4.46
C LEU A 113 2.92 5.98 -4.12
N PRO A 114 3.27 7.28 -4.11
CA PRO A 114 4.58 7.70 -3.62
C PRO A 114 4.65 7.54 -2.10
N ARG A 115 5.87 7.50 -1.56
CA ARG A 115 6.14 7.45 -0.13
C ARG A 115 7.13 8.53 0.27
N ILE A 116 6.84 9.21 1.37
CA ILE A 116 7.82 10.05 2.05
C ILE A 116 8.79 9.11 2.78
N GLN A 117 10.08 9.28 2.57
CA GLN A 117 11.09 8.54 3.34
C GLN A 117 11.21 9.16 4.74
N ALA A 118 11.24 8.31 5.76
CA ALA A 118 11.38 8.75 7.15
C ALA A 118 12.86 9.06 7.49
N ILE A 119 13.46 9.95 6.72
CA ILE A 119 14.78 10.52 6.97
C ILE A 119 14.63 12.00 7.31
N GLU A 120 15.51 12.54 8.14
CA GLU A 120 15.39 13.88 8.72
C GLU A 120 15.04 14.96 7.68
N ARG A 121 15.79 15.04 6.60
CA ARG A 121 15.58 16.03 5.54
C ARG A 121 14.20 15.96 4.89
N GLU A 122 13.73 14.76 4.57
CA GLU A 122 12.44 14.54 3.92
C GLU A 122 11.29 14.83 4.90
N LEU A 123 11.43 14.39 6.15
CA LEU A 123 10.43 14.67 7.19
C LEU A 123 10.34 16.16 7.47
N ALA A 124 11.47 16.87 7.66
CA ALA A 124 11.47 18.31 7.90
C ALA A 124 10.82 19.08 6.73
N HIS A 125 11.15 18.69 5.49
CA HIS A 125 10.55 19.28 4.30
C HIS A 125 9.03 19.10 4.27
N TRP A 126 8.54 17.87 4.40
CA TRP A 126 7.12 17.57 4.24
C TRP A 126 6.28 18.02 5.44
N LEU A 127 6.77 17.91 6.66
CA LEU A 127 6.08 18.45 7.84
C LEU A 127 5.97 19.98 7.72
N GLY A 128 7.05 20.67 7.37
CA GLY A 128 7.00 22.11 7.14
C GLY A 128 6.10 22.51 5.95
N TYR A 129 5.98 21.66 4.92
CA TYR A 129 5.03 21.88 3.84
C TYR A 129 3.59 21.80 4.33
N PHE A 130 3.22 20.76 5.10
CA PHE A 130 1.87 20.59 5.63
C PHE A 130 1.48 21.66 6.64
N ASP A 131 2.41 22.11 7.47
CA ASP A 131 2.18 23.22 8.42
C ASP A 131 1.83 24.52 7.69
N ARG A 132 2.51 24.81 6.58
CA ARG A 132 2.22 26.01 5.76
C ARG A 132 1.00 25.85 4.85
N ASN A 133 0.53 24.62 4.64
CA ASN A 133 -0.58 24.30 3.72
C ASN A 133 -1.64 23.42 4.40
N PRO A 134 -2.25 23.87 5.53
CA PRO A 134 -3.18 23.04 6.31
C PRO A 134 -4.44 22.63 5.54
N GLY A 135 -4.80 23.35 4.47
CA GLY A 135 -5.91 23.01 3.58
C GLY A 135 -5.53 22.13 2.38
N GLY A 136 -4.24 21.81 2.20
CA GLY A 136 -3.73 21.03 1.07
C GLY A 136 -3.98 19.53 1.17
N ALA A 137 -4.25 19.03 2.35
CA ALA A 137 -4.34 17.60 2.59
C ALA A 137 -5.70 16.98 2.22
N VAL A 138 -6.82 17.64 2.46
CA VAL A 138 -8.15 17.13 2.07
C VAL A 138 -9.14 18.30 2.01
N ARG A 139 -9.44 18.84 0.85
CA ARG A 139 -10.74 19.50 0.65
C ARG A 139 -11.73 18.43 0.25
N GLU A 140 -12.50 17.97 1.20
CA GLU A 140 -13.74 17.28 0.94
C GLU A 140 -14.61 18.20 0.05
N ARG A 141 -14.76 17.87 -1.23
CA ARG A 141 -15.78 18.55 -2.03
C ARG A 141 -17.12 18.14 -1.43
N ARG A 142 -17.75 19.05 -0.70
CA ARG A 142 -19.19 18.92 -0.42
C ARG A 142 -19.86 18.61 -1.75
N ARG A 143 -20.52 17.47 -1.82
CA ARG A 143 -21.46 17.20 -2.91
C ARG A 143 -22.40 18.39 -2.96
N PRO A 144 -22.68 19.01 -4.12
CA PRO A 144 -23.74 19.99 -4.22
C PRO A 144 -25.00 19.29 -3.71
N GLY A 145 -25.62 19.89 -2.72
CA GLY A 145 -26.83 19.36 -2.09
C GLY A 145 -27.85 19.05 -3.16
N HIS A 146 -28.50 17.91 -3.04
CA HIS A 146 -29.78 17.67 -3.70
C HIS A 146 -30.68 18.83 -3.28
N GLY A 147 -31.00 19.68 -4.23
CA GLY A 147 -31.91 20.80 -4.00
C GLY A 147 -33.26 20.19 -3.57
N ASP A 148 -33.67 20.54 -2.35
CA ASP A 148 -35.03 20.37 -1.92
C ASP A 148 -35.92 21.15 -2.91
N GLY A 149 -36.66 20.41 -3.70
CA GLY A 149 -37.67 21.00 -4.60
C GLY A 149 -38.71 21.79 -3.78
N PRO A 150 -39.19 22.90 -4.25
CA PRO A 150 -40.22 23.66 -3.57
C PRO A 150 -41.49 22.81 -3.53
N GLY A 151 -41.91 22.40 -2.35
CA GLY A 151 -43.22 21.83 -2.11
C GLY A 151 -44.30 22.85 -2.46
N GLY A 152 -45.09 22.55 -3.49
CA GLY A 152 -46.32 23.26 -3.73
C GLY A 152 -47.32 22.89 -2.63
N ALA A 153 -47.94 23.91 -2.08
CA ALA A 153 -49.14 23.79 -1.29
C ALA A 153 -50.25 24.62 -1.97
N PRO A 154 -51.52 24.21 -1.77
CA PRO A 154 -52.67 24.61 -2.53
C PRO A 154 -53.12 26.04 -2.32
#